data_cfa4f8035ac12a77c619096a13c104fe
#
_entry.id   cfa4f8035ac12a77c619096a13c104fe
#
_cell.length_a   1.000
_cell.length_b   1.000
_cell.length_c   1.000
_cell.angle_alpha   90.00
_cell.angle_beta   90.00
_cell.angle_gamma   90.00
#
_symmetry.space_group_name_H-M   'P 1'
#
loop_
_entity.id
_entity.type
_entity.pdbx_description
1 polymer ?
#
loop_
_entity_poly.entity_id
_entity_poly.type
_entity_poly.pdbx_seq_one_letter_code
_entity_poly.pdbx_strand_id
1 'polypeptide(L)'
;MGTINSMLTNPVYKGEAEYMLKGTEPKKGKRYKRPIEVAIIQTPAIVSTELYDLSREKMKGRAFRSKSTGVKHFQLLRGLIYCPYCKIKYTYEGGRDLYVCHDKHMKSKNKPACFSKAIKATRIEKIVWELVKGLFSQEFAIDKAQEQEEPLRQEIETHQKLLMGIEGKLADLTAQANAIVNAAIDIKREMPNMPDLYINKIREAASLDKESKKYQYEKDRLNKLIQSCESKIEAINSLSNEKVLVDSITDDMERYELIHKVIDHMIIYGEDSAYSLVVVTFKTGQKVYIGYKSKGYQYYTIFYPSQSVWIDTEKRLGCIMTMKDSKSLELSLETVTKEYSITAFVKMFDTPKNRRYYENQ
;
A
#
# COMPACT_ATOMS: atom_id res chain seq x y z
N MET A 1 -1.98 -32.49 -3.54
CA MET A 1 -1.48 -31.12 -3.29
C MET A 1 -0.85 -30.91 -1.92
N GLY A 2 -1.15 -31.72 -0.89
CA GLY A 2 -0.51 -31.61 0.43
C GLY A 2 1.00 -31.81 0.41
N THR A 3 1.49 -32.73 -0.38
CA THR A 3 2.91 -33.12 -0.44
C THR A 3 3.84 -31.99 -0.91
N ILE A 4 3.49 -31.29 -2.01
CA ILE A 4 4.31 -30.18 -2.52
C ILE A 4 4.33 -29.01 -1.54
N ASN A 5 3.19 -28.68 -0.94
CA ASN A 5 3.13 -27.62 0.06
C ASN A 5 3.97 -27.97 1.30
N SER A 6 3.95 -29.22 1.75
CA SER A 6 4.78 -29.69 2.86
C SER A 6 6.26 -29.61 2.52
N MET A 7 6.68 -29.97 1.30
CA MET A 7 8.07 -29.85 0.86
C MET A 7 8.53 -28.37 0.90
N LEU A 8 7.77 -27.47 0.28
CA LEU A 8 8.12 -26.04 0.24
C LEU A 8 8.07 -25.33 1.59
N THR A 9 7.47 -25.95 2.61
CA THR A 9 7.35 -25.36 3.95
C THR A 9 8.24 -26.02 5.01
N ASN A 10 8.88 -27.14 4.67
CA ASN A 10 9.70 -27.89 5.62
C ASN A 10 11.11 -27.28 5.72
N PRO A 11 11.53 -26.78 6.91
CA PRO A 11 12.82 -26.12 7.09
C PRO A 11 14.03 -27.06 6.91
N VAL A 12 13.84 -28.36 6.92
CA VAL A 12 14.90 -29.36 6.65
C VAL A 12 15.59 -29.08 5.29
N TYR A 13 14.84 -28.59 4.29
CA TYR A 13 15.44 -28.33 2.97
C TYR A 13 16.43 -27.17 2.96
N LYS A 14 16.33 -26.22 3.91
CA LYS A 14 17.32 -25.15 4.11
C LYS A 14 18.41 -25.51 5.12
N GLY A 15 18.40 -26.74 5.63
CA GLY A 15 19.40 -27.24 6.58
C GLY A 15 19.01 -27.17 8.06
N GLU A 16 17.74 -26.97 8.39
CA GLU A 16 17.24 -26.87 9.76
C GLU A 16 16.19 -27.95 10.02
N ALA A 17 16.54 -28.98 10.80
CA ALA A 17 15.58 -30.01 11.23
C ALA A 17 14.99 -29.66 12.60
N GLU A 18 13.68 -29.59 12.70
CA GLU A 18 12.96 -29.35 13.96
C GLU A 18 12.61 -30.68 14.63
N TYR A 19 13.11 -30.88 15.84
CA TYR A 19 12.78 -32.07 16.66
C TYR A 19 11.98 -31.66 17.90
N MET A 20 10.91 -32.37 18.16
CA MET A 20 10.12 -32.22 19.39
C MET A 20 10.84 -32.87 20.55
N LEU A 21 11.27 -32.10 21.55
CA LEU A 21 11.98 -32.59 22.74
C LEU A 21 11.01 -33.01 23.84
N LYS A 22 9.85 -32.43 23.98
CA LYS A 22 8.84 -32.75 24.99
C LYS A 22 7.44 -32.76 24.40
N GLY A 23 6.59 -33.48 25.12
CA GLY A 23 5.19 -33.77 24.77
C GLY A 23 4.37 -32.53 24.37
N THR A 24 3.21 -32.80 23.88
CA THR A 24 2.32 -31.84 23.30
C THR A 24 1.25 -31.40 24.27
N GLU A 25 1.06 -30.12 24.50
CA GLU A 25 -0.11 -29.64 25.24
C GLU A 25 -1.40 -29.79 24.43
N PRO A 26 -2.45 -30.39 25.03
CA PRO A 26 -3.74 -30.46 24.38
C PRO A 26 -4.39 -29.08 24.34
N LYS A 27 -4.56 -28.52 23.16
CA LYS A 27 -5.27 -27.26 23.01
C LYS A 27 -6.77 -27.53 23.03
N LYS A 28 -7.51 -26.94 24.02
CA LYS A 28 -8.98 -27.04 24.11
C LYS A 28 -9.63 -26.80 22.75
N GLY A 29 -10.29 -27.79 22.18
CA GLY A 29 -11.09 -27.69 20.97
C GLY A 29 -10.37 -27.89 19.63
N LYS A 30 -9.08 -28.30 19.58
CA LYS A 30 -8.39 -28.63 18.31
C LYS A 30 -7.70 -29.99 18.37
N ARG A 31 -7.77 -30.72 17.23
CA ARG A 31 -7.14 -32.05 17.05
C ARG A 31 -5.60 -31.99 17.03
N TYR A 32 -4.98 -30.85 16.93
CA TYR A 32 -3.52 -30.70 16.80
C TYR A 32 -2.92 -30.19 18.12
N LYS A 33 -1.92 -30.89 18.58
CA LYS A 33 -1.11 -30.58 19.75
C LYS A 33 0.10 -29.71 19.28
N ARG A 34 0.49 -28.71 20.04
CA ARG A 34 1.75 -28.00 19.78
C ARG A 34 2.87 -28.59 20.61
N PRO A 35 4.09 -28.72 20.06
CA PRO A 35 5.24 -29.08 20.86
C PRO A 35 5.52 -28.00 21.91
N ILE A 36 5.88 -28.41 23.12
CA ILE A 36 6.24 -27.49 24.22
C ILE A 36 7.67 -27.01 24.03
N GLU A 37 8.54 -27.87 23.53
CA GLU A 37 9.95 -27.57 23.32
C GLU A 37 10.42 -28.19 22.01
N VAL A 38 11.12 -27.42 21.19
CA VAL A 38 11.62 -27.80 19.87
C VAL A 38 13.13 -27.54 19.83
N ALA A 39 13.91 -28.56 19.47
CA ALA A 39 15.32 -28.39 19.15
C ALA A 39 15.51 -28.25 17.63
N ILE A 40 16.36 -27.33 17.21
CA ILE A 40 16.76 -27.16 15.83
C ILE A 40 18.13 -27.85 15.67
N ILE A 41 18.18 -28.84 14.78
CA ILE A 41 19.42 -29.58 14.45
C ILE A 41 19.84 -29.16 13.05
N GLN A 42 21.09 -28.78 12.90
CA GLN A 42 21.68 -28.45 11.60
C GLN A 42 21.84 -29.73 10.77
N THR A 43 21.31 -29.70 9.55
CA THR A 43 21.40 -30.78 8.56
C THR A 43 21.98 -30.24 7.27
N PRO A 44 22.54 -31.08 6.37
CA PRO A 44 22.97 -30.59 5.07
C PRO A 44 21.81 -29.94 4.30
N ALA A 45 21.97 -28.69 3.90
CA ALA A 45 20.98 -27.95 3.13
C ALA A 45 20.92 -28.49 1.68
N ILE A 46 19.71 -28.70 1.17
CA ILE A 46 19.43 -29.12 -0.21
C ILE A 46 19.23 -27.89 -1.10
N VAL A 47 18.67 -26.82 -0.55
CA VAL A 47 18.46 -25.53 -1.22
C VAL A 47 19.08 -24.41 -0.38
N SER A 48 19.50 -23.32 -1.03
CA SER A 48 20.00 -22.15 -0.30
C SER A 48 18.90 -21.52 0.54
N THR A 49 19.26 -20.92 1.67
CA THR A 49 18.33 -20.21 2.57
C THR A 49 17.57 -19.12 1.82
N GLU A 50 18.24 -18.38 0.94
CA GLU A 50 17.64 -17.32 0.12
C GLU A 50 16.53 -17.87 -0.80
N LEU A 51 16.78 -18.99 -1.49
CA LEU A 51 15.79 -19.61 -2.37
C LEU A 51 14.60 -20.16 -1.59
N TYR A 52 14.85 -20.72 -0.40
CA TYR A 52 13.81 -21.19 0.51
C TYR A 52 12.92 -20.02 0.97
N ASP A 53 13.52 -18.93 1.44
CA ASP A 53 12.80 -17.76 1.94
C ASP A 53 12.01 -17.06 0.82
N LEU A 54 12.59 -16.92 -0.37
CA LEU A 54 11.88 -16.42 -1.56
C LEU A 54 10.67 -17.29 -1.91
N SER A 55 10.80 -18.61 -1.83
CA SER A 55 9.68 -19.53 -2.06
C SER A 55 8.58 -19.34 -1.03
N ARG A 56 8.93 -19.14 0.25
CA ARG A 56 8.01 -18.89 1.35
C ARG A 56 7.27 -17.57 1.18
N GLU A 57 7.96 -16.54 0.75
CA GLU A 57 7.37 -15.23 0.49
C GLU A 57 6.36 -15.31 -0.67
N LYS A 58 6.73 -15.93 -1.79
CA LYS A 58 5.82 -16.18 -2.91
C LYS A 58 4.62 -17.04 -2.52
N MET A 59 4.81 -18.01 -1.63
CA MET A 59 3.71 -18.84 -1.11
C MET A 59 2.76 -18.05 -0.21
N LYS A 60 3.26 -17.15 0.65
CA LYS A 60 2.42 -16.25 1.44
C LYS A 60 1.50 -15.41 0.54
N GLY A 61 2.02 -14.91 -0.58
CA GLY A 61 1.22 -14.22 -1.58
C GLY A 61 0.18 -15.10 -2.29
N ARG A 62 0.48 -16.40 -2.48
CA ARG A 62 -0.43 -17.38 -3.12
C ARG A 62 -1.40 -18.06 -2.16
N ALA A 63 -1.14 -18.07 -0.86
CA ALA A 63 -1.99 -18.72 0.14
C ALA A 63 -3.43 -18.18 0.17
N PHE A 64 -3.69 -17.05 -0.47
CA PHE A 64 -5.00 -16.46 -0.67
C PHE A 64 -5.80 -17.04 -1.85
N ARG A 65 -5.25 -17.93 -2.66
CA ARG A 65 -6.04 -18.74 -3.59
C ARG A 65 -6.67 -19.91 -2.83
N SER A 66 -7.54 -19.60 -1.86
CA SER A 66 -8.35 -20.62 -1.22
C SER A 66 -9.18 -21.31 -2.29
N LYS A 67 -9.12 -22.63 -2.33
CA LYS A 67 -10.10 -23.46 -3.02
C LYS A 67 -11.46 -23.18 -2.41
N SER A 68 -12.20 -22.21 -2.93
CA SER A 68 -13.61 -22.10 -2.64
C SER A 68 -14.33 -23.14 -3.51
N THR A 69 -14.41 -24.34 -3.00
CA THR A 69 -15.41 -25.29 -3.46
C THR A 69 -16.76 -24.59 -3.28
N GLY A 70 -17.40 -24.21 -4.39
CA GLY A 70 -18.77 -23.70 -4.38
C GLY A 70 -18.97 -22.18 -4.39
N VAL A 71 -17.97 -21.35 -4.67
CA VAL A 71 -18.21 -19.90 -4.90
C VAL A 71 -18.88 -19.74 -6.26
N LYS A 72 -20.15 -19.36 -6.24
CA LYS A 72 -20.93 -19.02 -7.44
C LYS A 72 -20.50 -17.70 -8.11
N HIS A 73 -19.68 -16.90 -7.42
CA HIS A 73 -19.21 -15.60 -7.88
C HIS A 73 -17.68 -15.51 -7.84
N PHE A 74 -17.08 -15.12 -8.95
CA PHE A 74 -15.65 -14.86 -9.06
C PHE A 74 -15.36 -13.45 -8.52
N GLN A 75 -14.42 -13.34 -7.60
CA GLN A 75 -14.16 -12.10 -6.86
C GLN A 75 -13.12 -11.23 -7.58
N LEU A 76 -13.55 -10.35 -8.46
CA LEU A 76 -12.67 -9.50 -9.28
C LEU A 76 -11.80 -8.56 -8.44
N LEU A 77 -12.30 -8.04 -7.30
CA LEU A 77 -11.61 -7.07 -6.46
C LEU A 77 -10.96 -7.68 -5.22
N ARG A 78 -10.75 -8.99 -5.22
CA ARG A 78 -10.14 -9.69 -4.08
C ARG A 78 -8.75 -9.16 -3.77
N GLY A 79 -8.55 -8.71 -2.53
CA GLY A 79 -7.25 -8.24 -2.05
C GLY A 79 -6.91 -6.79 -2.41
N LEU A 80 -7.74 -6.09 -3.21
CA LEU A 80 -7.55 -4.70 -3.57
C LEU A 80 -8.22 -3.72 -2.60
N ILE A 81 -9.27 -4.13 -1.88
CA ILE A 81 -10.07 -3.23 -1.03
C ILE A 81 -9.51 -3.20 0.39
N TYR A 82 -9.22 -2.00 0.89
CA TYR A 82 -8.71 -1.76 2.24
C TYR A 82 -9.67 -0.92 3.07
N CYS A 83 -9.70 -1.19 4.37
CA CYS A 83 -10.47 -0.43 5.32
C CYS A 83 -9.73 0.85 5.74
N PRO A 84 -10.34 2.04 5.70
CA PRO A 84 -9.72 3.28 6.16
C PRO A 84 -9.51 3.33 7.68
N TYR A 85 -10.25 2.51 8.45
CA TYR A 85 -10.24 2.52 9.91
C TYR A 85 -9.19 1.59 10.51
N CYS A 86 -9.21 0.29 10.14
CA CYS A 86 -8.32 -0.72 10.67
C CYS A 86 -7.16 -1.09 9.72
N LYS A 87 -7.11 -0.49 8.51
CA LYS A 87 -6.10 -0.73 7.47
C LYS A 87 -6.02 -2.18 6.95
N ILE A 88 -6.99 -3.02 7.34
CA ILE A 88 -7.05 -4.43 6.95
C ILE A 88 -7.86 -4.58 5.65
N LYS A 89 -7.53 -5.60 4.87
CA LYS A 89 -8.24 -5.93 3.63
C LYS A 89 -9.68 -6.36 3.89
N TYR A 90 -10.54 -6.06 2.94
CA TYR A 90 -11.89 -6.58 2.90
C TYR A 90 -11.89 -8.05 2.47
N THR A 91 -12.85 -8.79 2.99
CA THR A 91 -13.15 -10.18 2.60
C THR A 91 -14.52 -10.26 1.95
N TYR A 92 -14.68 -11.22 1.05
CA TYR A 92 -15.98 -11.48 0.41
C TYR A 92 -16.84 -12.41 1.28
N GLU A 93 -18.09 -12.01 1.51
CA GLU A 93 -19.12 -12.77 2.19
C GLU A 93 -20.12 -13.29 1.15
N GLY A 94 -19.92 -14.55 0.69
CA GLY A 94 -20.66 -15.12 -0.43
C GLY A 94 -22.17 -15.24 -0.24
N GLY A 95 -22.63 -15.52 1.00
CA GLY A 95 -24.06 -15.65 1.28
C GLY A 95 -24.86 -14.36 1.12
N ARG A 96 -24.20 -13.20 1.17
CA ARG A 96 -24.83 -11.87 1.04
C ARG A 96 -24.33 -11.10 -0.18
N ASP A 97 -23.37 -11.62 -0.89
CA ASP A 97 -22.68 -10.95 -2.00
C ASP A 97 -22.11 -9.58 -1.59
N LEU A 98 -21.31 -9.56 -0.52
CA LEU A 98 -20.76 -8.34 0.06
C LEU A 98 -19.25 -8.43 0.22
N TYR A 99 -18.55 -7.34 -0.07
CA TYR A 99 -17.24 -7.08 0.49
C TYR A 99 -17.39 -6.45 1.88
N VAL A 100 -16.77 -7.07 2.90
CA VAL A 100 -16.87 -6.67 4.31
C VAL A 100 -15.45 -6.57 4.88
N CYS A 101 -15.22 -5.58 5.73
CA CYS A 101 -13.95 -5.50 6.45
C CYS A 101 -13.72 -6.77 7.29
N HIS A 102 -12.54 -7.35 7.19
CA HIS A 102 -12.20 -8.59 7.86
C HIS A 102 -12.40 -8.50 9.39
N ASP A 103 -11.98 -7.43 10.04
CA ASP A 103 -12.16 -7.22 11.48
C ASP A 103 -13.64 -7.15 11.90
N LYS A 104 -14.48 -6.55 11.06
CA LYS A 104 -15.92 -6.51 11.28
C LYS A 104 -16.56 -7.89 11.16
N HIS A 105 -16.07 -8.70 10.21
CA HIS A 105 -16.59 -10.06 9.94
C HIS A 105 -16.19 -11.04 11.04
N MET A 106 -14.94 -10.98 11.50
CA MET A 106 -14.37 -11.96 12.43
C MET A 106 -14.79 -11.77 13.89
N LYS A 107 -15.52 -10.71 14.25
CA LYS A 107 -16.03 -10.43 15.62
C LYS A 107 -15.03 -10.89 16.69
N SER A 108 -13.84 -10.33 16.70
CA SER A 108 -12.88 -10.62 17.76
C SER A 108 -13.49 -10.26 19.11
N LYS A 109 -13.58 -11.19 20.04
CA LYS A 109 -14.18 -11.00 21.36
C LYS A 109 -13.53 -9.88 22.19
N ASN A 110 -12.34 -9.44 21.82
CA ASN A 110 -11.50 -8.53 22.58
C ASN A 110 -11.23 -7.17 21.88
N LYS A 111 -11.86 -6.90 20.71
CA LYS A 111 -11.71 -5.62 20.01
C LYS A 111 -13.07 -5.07 19.63
N PRO A 112 -13.30 -3.74 19.71
CA PRO A 112 -14.51 -3.13 19.18
C PRO A 112 -14.62 -3.46 17.70
N ALA A 113 -15.84 -3.76 17.24
CA ALA A 113 -16.11 -4.06 15.84
C ALA A 113 -15.77 -2.84 14.98
N CYS A 114 -15.12 -3.07 13.84
CA CYS A 114 -14.81 -2.01 12.90
C CYS A 114 -16.09 -1.38 12.35
N PHE A 115 -16.15 -0.05 12.30
CA PHE A 115 -17.32 0.73 11.82
C PHE A 115 -17.44 0.76 10.30
N SER A 116 -16.50 0.15 9.57
CA SER A 116 -16.49 0.17 8.11
C SER A 116 -17.78 -0.37 7.49
N LYS A 117 -18.15 0.18 6.36
CA LYS A 117 -19.35 -0.18 5.63
C LYS A 117 -19.09 -1.37 4.70
N ALA A 118 -20.03 -2.30 4.62
CA ALA A 118 -20.03 -3.34 3.60
C ALA A 118 -20.51 -2.75 2.26
N ILE A 119 -19.99 -3.27 1.14
CA ILE A 119 -20.39 -2.87 -0.21
C ILE A 119 -20.79 -4.10 -1.02
N LYS A 120 -21.81 -3.96 -1.86
CA LYS A 120 -22.32 -5.01 -2.73
C LYS A 120 -21.25 -5.38 -3.77
N ALA A 121 -20.81 -6.65 -3.79
CA ALA A 121 -19.69 -7.08 -4.62
C ALA A 121 -20.00 -6.96 -6.11
N THR A 122 -21.08 -7.56 -6.57
CA THR A 122 -21.49 -7.51 -7.99
C THR A 122 -21.62 -6.07 -8.51
N ARG A 123 -22.07 -5.12 -7.68
CA ARG A 123 -22.20 -3.72 -8.09
C ARG A 123 -20.86 -3.02 -8.23
N ILE A 124 -20.01 -3.12 -7.21
CA ILE A 124 -18.73 -2.40 -7.22
C ILE A 124 -17.78 -2.99 -8.28
N GLU A 125 -17.82 -4.28 -8.50
CA GLU A 125 -17.04 -4.95 -9.54
C GLU A 125 -17.44 -4.49 -10.93
N LYS A 126 -18.75 -4.35 -11.18
CA LYS A 126 -19.24 -3.80 -12.45
C LYS A 126 -18.78 -2.34 -12.65
N ILE A 127 -18.89 -1.51 -11.63
CA ILE A 127 -18.42 -0.11 -11.70
C ILE A 127 -16.93 -0.03 -12.00
N VAL A 128 -16.14 -0.83 -11.28
CA VAL A 128 -14.68 -0.84 -11.46
C VAL A 128 -14.29 -1.39 -12.83
N TRP A 129 -15.01 -2.41 -13.32
CA TRP A 129 -14.79 -2.92 -14.67
C TRP A 129 -15.08 -1.87 -15.74
N GLU A 130 -16.21 -1.14 -15.63
CA GLU A 130 -16.53 -0.02 -16.53
C GLU A 130 -15.50 1.11 -16.45
N LEU A 131 -14.96 1.40 -15.28
CA LEU A 131 -13.84 2.32 -15.10
C LEU A 131 -12.58 1.87 -15.84
N VAL A 132 -12.22 0.59 -15.69
CA VAL A 132 -11.05 0.01 -16.38
C VAL A 132 -11.26 0.02 -17.88
N LYS A 133 -12.45 -0.40 -18.37
CA LYS A 133 -12.79 -0.30 -19.80
C LYS A 133 -12.64 1.13 -20.31
N GLY A 134 -13.18 2.10 -19.58
CA GLY A 134 -13.10 3.51 -19.96
C GLY A 134 -11.66 4.04 -20.05
N LEU A 135 -10.73 3.49 -19.26
CA LEU A 135 -9.32 3.85 -19.35
C LEU A 135 -8.67 3.37 -20.66
N PHE A 136 -9.05 2.21 -21.13
CA PHE A 136 -8.46 1.61 -22.34
C PHE A 136 -9.18 2.01 -23.63
N SER A 137 -10.45 2.38 -23.57
CA SER A 137 -11.24 2.77 -24.74
C SER A 137 -11.02 4.23 -25.18
N GLN A 138 -10.45 5.07 -24.33
CA GLN A 138 -10.14 6.46 -24.63
C GLN A 138 -8.64 6.62 -24.87
N GLU A 139 -8.25 7.06 -26.08
CA GLU A 139 -6.94 7.67 -26.36
C GLU A 139 -6.55 8.71 -25.30
N PHE A 140 -7.55 9.30 -24.67
CA PHE A 140 -7.47 10.27 -23.60
C PHE A 140 -6.73 9.79 -22.30
N ALA A 141 -6.70 8.49 -22.02
CA ALA A 141 -6.01 7.96 -20.86
C ALA A 141 -4.51 7.83 -21.11
N ILE A 142 -4.12 7.53 -22.34
CA ILE A 142 -2.72 7.44 -22.77
C ILE A 142 -2.08 8.82 -22.81
N ASP A 143 -2.77 9.80 -23.42
CA ASP A 143 -2.27 11.19 -23.46
C ASP A 143 -2.12 11.78 -22.07
N LYS A 144 -3.09 11.60 -21.16
CA LYS A 144 -2.97 12.07 -19.77
C LYS A 144 -1.94 11.29 -18.95
N ALA A 145 -1.74 10.03 -19.24
CA ALA A 145 -0.69 9.25 -18.57
C ALA A 145 0.70 9.75 -18.99
N GLN A 146 0.87 10.07 -20.28
CA GLN A 146 2.11 10.68 -20.80
C GLN A 146 2.33 12.10 -20.25
N GLU A 147 1.27 12.91 -20.14
CA GLU A 147 1.35 14.22 -19.46
C GLU A 147 1.79 14.11 -17.99
N GLN A 148 1.57 13.00 -17.33
CA GLN A 148 1.99 12.78 -15.95
C GLN A 148 3.41 12.20 -15.82
N GLU A 149 3.99 11.70 -16.90
CA GLU A 149 5.35 11.12 -16.88
C GLU A 149 6.40 12.21 -16.66
N GLU A 150 6.28 13.34 -17.34
CA GLU A 150 7.23 14.45 -17.24
C GLU A 150 7.37 15.02 -15.83
N PRO A 151 6.28 15.33 -15.09
CA PRO A 151 6.38 15.74 -13.69
C PRO A 151 7.05 14.69 -12.79
N LEU A 152 6.80 13.41 -13.02
CA LEU A 152 7.44 12.33 -12.25
C LEU A 152 8.95 12.26 -12.53
N ARG A 153 9.37 12.47 -13.78
CA ARG A 153 10.80 12.54 -14.14
C ARG A 153 11.49 13.73 -13.47
N GLN A 154 10.85 14.89 -13.44
CA GLN A 154 11.36 16.09 -12.74
C GLN A 154 11.45 15.85 -11.23
N GLU A 155 10.49 15.15 -10.64
CA GLU A 155 10.51 14.77 -9.22
C GLU A 155 11.69 13.83 -8.93
N ILE A 156 11.92 12.82 -9.78
CA ILE A 156 13.09 11.93 -9.68
C ILE A 156 14.39 12.73 -9.75
N GLU A 157 14.53 13.62 -10.73
CA GLU A 157 15.74 14.44 -10.88
C GLU A 157 15.99 15.31 -9.63
N THR A 158 14.92 15.87 -9.07
CA THR A 158 15.02 16.67 -7.85
C THR A 158 15.48 15.82 -6.66
N HIS A 159 14.91 14.63 -6.50
CA HIS A 159 15.31 13.72 -5.43
C HIS A 159 16.73 13.17 -5.62
N GLN A 160 17.15 12.92 -6.85
CA GLN A 160 18.54 12.51 -7.17
C GLN A 160 19.55 13.61 -6.82
N LYS A 161 19.25 14.88 -7.12
CA LYS A 161 20.11 16.02 -6.72
C LYS A 161 20.24 16.12 -5.20
N LEU A 162 19.14 15.95 -4.47
CA LEU A 162 19.17 15.91 -3.00
C LEU A 162 19.96 14.73 -2.47
N LEU A 163 19.82 13.56 -3.09
CA LEU A 163 20.54 12.34 -2.74
C LEU A 163 22.05 12.53 -2.87
N MET A 164 22.52 13.10 -3.99
CA MET A 164 23.93 13.39 -4.19
C MET A 164 24.49 14.33 -3.11
N GLY A 165 23.70 15.36 -2.71
CA GLY A 165 24.08 16.25 -1.60
C GLY A 165 24.21 15.54 -0.25
N ILE A 166 23.32 14.58 0.04
CA ILE A 166 23.35 13.77 1.25
C ILE A 166 24.53 12.80 1.22
N GLU A 167 24.81 12.18 0.08
CA GLU A 167 25.96 11.27 -0.09
C GLU A 167 27.29 11.98 0.11
N GLY A 168 27.41 13.22 -0.40
CA GLY A 168 28.57 14.05 -0.12
C GLY A 168 28.75 14.31 1.38
N LYS A 169 27.68 14.73 2.08
CA LYS A 169 27.73 14.95 3.53
C LYS A 169 28.07 13.67 4.33
N LEU A 170 27.54 12.53 3.93
CA LEU A 170 27.87 11.24 4.55
C LEU A 170 29.33 10.88 4.37
N ALA A 171 29.90 11.11 3.18
CA ALA A 171 31.30 10.89 2.93
C ALA A 171 32.19 11.79 3.81
N ASP A 172 31.85 13.08 3.90
CA ASP A 172 32.56 14.04 4.73
C ASP A 172 32.52 13.66 6.23
N LEU A 173 31.32 13.33 6.74
CA LEU A 173 31.15 12.90 8.13
C LEU A 173 31.93 11.61 8.43
N THR A 174 31.94 10.68 7.48
CA THR A 174 32.71 9.43 7.63
C THR A 174 34.20 9.71 7.65
N ALA A 175 34.70 10.58 6.79
CA ALA A 175 36.10 10.98 6.76
C ALA A 175 36.50 11.67 8.06
N GLN A 176 35.67 12.61 8.56
CA GLN A 176 35.91 13.29 9.84
C GLN A 176 35.91 12.31 11.03
N ALA A 177 34.92 11.41 11.10
CA ALA A 177 34.86 10.40 12.14
C ALA A 177 36.11 9.51 12.16
N ASN A 178 36.55 9.06 10.98
CA ASN A 178 37.76 8.23 10.84
C ASN A 178 39.03 9.01 11.28
N ALA A 179 39.14 10.29 10.93
CA ALA A 179 40.28 11.12 11.35
C ALA A 179 40.30 11.28 12.87
N ILE A 180 39.13 11.50 13.51
CA ILE A 180 39.03 11.62 14.96
C ILE A 180 39.36 10.29 15.67
N VAL A 181 38.90 9.17 15.12
CA VAL A 181 39.21 7.83 15.65
C VAL A 181 40.71 7.56 15.55
N ASN A 182 41.37 7.88 14.45
CA ASN A 182 42.80 7.73 14.29
C ASN A 182 43.57 8.61 15.29
N ALA A 183 43.17 9.89 15.43
CA ALA A 183 43.78 10.78 16.42
C ALA A 183 43.58 10.25 17.87
N ALA A 184 42.43 9.65 18.17
CA ALA A 184 42.19 9.01 19.45
C ALA A 184 43.12 7.82 19.70
N ILE A 185 43.38 7.01 18.69
CA ILE A 185 44.30 5.88 18.76
C ILE A 185 45.73 6.38 19.04
N ASP A 186 46.17 7.44 18.33
CA ASP A 186 47.48 8.01 18.51
C ASP A 186 47.65 8.61 19.93
N ILE A 187 46.67 9.35 20.44
CA ILE A 187 46.65 9.85 21.83
C ILE A 187 46.77 8.70 22.83
N LYS A 188 46.05 7.62 22.64
CA LYS A 188 46.12 6.44 23.53
C LYS A 188 47.51 5.80 23.52
N ARG A 189 48.20 5.85 22.39
CA ARG A 189 49.54 5.28 22.23
C ARG A 189 50.63 6.17 22.80
N GLU A 190 50.52 7.49 22.58
CA GLU A 190 51.56 8.45 23.00
C GLU A 190 51.37 8.95 24.41
N MET A 191 50.16 9.04 24.90
CA MET A 191 49.78 9.59 26.22
C MET A 191 48.88 8.61 27.01
N PRO A 192 49.39 7.44 27.42
CA PRO A 192 48.59 6.43 28.10
C PRO A 192 48.06 6.86 29.45
N ASN A 193 48.68 7.88 30.08
CA ASN A 193 48.30 8.42 31.39
C ASN A 193 47.19 9.49 31.32
N MET A 194 46.65 9.82 30.14
CA MET A 194 45.60 10.81 29.94
C MET A 194 44.33 10.17 29.29
N PRO A 195 43.62 9.28 29.99
CA PRO A 195 42.47 8.57 29.45
C PRO A 195 41.32 9.50 29.06
N ASP A 196 41.16 10.64 29.72
CA ASP A 196 40.08 11.60 29.43
C ASP A 196 40.17 12.20 28.04
N LEU A 197 41.36 12.46 27.53
CA LEU A 197 41.55 12.98 26.17
C LEU A 197 41.09 11.97 25.11
N TYR A 198 41.44 10.72 25.29
CA TYR A 198 40.98 9.62 24.43
C TYR A 198 39.48 9.48 24.47
N ILE A 199 38.88 9.45 25.68
CA ILE A 199 37.43 9.29 25.86
C ILE A 199 36.67 10.46 25.22
N ASN A 200 37.17 11.69 25.34
CA ASN A 200 36.54 12.85 24.70
C ASN A 200 36.56 12.74 23.16
N LYS A 201 37.66 12.29 22.56
CA LYS A 201 37.73 12.07 21.12
C LYS A 201 36.78 10.97 20.64
N ILE A 202 36.62 9.89 21.38
CA ILE A 202 35.64 8.85 21.08
C ILE A 202 34.20 9.36 21.19
N ARG A 203 33.89 10.23 22.17
CA ARG A 203 32.57 10.85 22.24
C ARG A 203 32.31 11.79 21.08
N GLU A 204 33.31 12.54 20.64
CA GLU A 204 33.22 13.38 19.46
C GLU A 204 32.90 12.53 18.19
N ALA A 205 33.63 11.45 17.96
CA ALA A 205 33.37 10.51 16.88
C ALA A 205 31.94 9.89 16.96
N ALA A 206 31.50 9.52 18.16
CA ALA A 206 30.16 9.00 18.41
C ALA A 206 29.05 10.03 18.12
N SER A 207 29.30 11.32 18.27
CA SER A 207 28.36 12.38 17.91
C SER A 207 28.20 12.49 16.40
N LEU A 208 29.29 12.36 15.63
CA LEU A 208 29.26 12.33 14.16
C LEU A 208 28.56 11.07 13.63
N ASP A 209 28.73 9.92 14.29
CA ASP A 209 27.98 8.70 13.93
C ASP A 209 26.46 8.87 14.11
N LYS A 210 26.01 9.57 15.15
CA LYS A 210 24.59 9.89 15.32
C LYS A 210 24.05 10.80 14.22
N GLU A 211 24.86 11.75 13.78
CA GLU A 211 24.51 12.65 12.68
C GLU A 211 24.48 11.88 11.36
N SER A 212 25.47 11.06 11.09
CA SER A 212 25.54 10.16 9.93
C SER A 212 24.29 9.27 9.83
N LYS A 213 23.81 8.70 10.94
CA LYS A 213 22.58 7.90 10.96
C LYS A 213 21.33 8.67 10.55
N LYS A 214 21.25 9.97 10.85
CA LYS A 214 20.12 10.81 10.38
C LYS A 214 20.16 10.96 8.85
N TYR A 215 21.33 11.26 8.30
CA TYR A 215 21.48 11.37 6.85
C TYR A 215 21.28 10.03 6.14
N GLN A 216 21.69 8.92 6.75
CA GLN A 216 21.41 7.59 6.22
C GLN A 216 19.91 7.31 6.15
N TYR A 217 19.15 7.64 7.18
CA TYR A 217 17.68 7.52 7.17
C TYR A 217 17.04 8.38 6.08
N GLU A 218 17.53 9.60 5.88
CA GLU A 218 17.02 10.49 4.85
C GLU A 218 17.36 9.99 3.43
N LYS A 219 18.58 9.44 3.24
CA LYS A 219 18.98 8.73 2.03
C LYS A 219 18.03 7.58 1.70
N ASP A 220 17.73 6.73 2.67
CA ASP A 220 16.83 5.58 2.48
C ASP A 220 15.40 6.05 2.15
N ARG A 221 14.96 7.16 2.74
CA ARG A 221 13.68 7.77 2.42
C ARG A 221 13.61 8.27 0.99
N LEU A 222 14.64 9.01 0.52
CA LEU A 222 14.70 9.50 -0.85
C LEU A 222 14.76 8.36 -1.87
N ASN A 223 15.54 7.33 -1.60
CA ASN A 223 15.59 6.14 -2.46
C ASN A 223 14.21 5.48 -2.63
N LYS A 224 13.43 5.38 -1.54
CA LYS A 224 12.05 4.87 -1.62
C LYS A 224 11.13 5.76 -2.45
N LEU A 225 11.30 7.08 -2.37
CA LEU A 225 10.52 8.02 -3.18
C LEU A 225 10.87 7.88 -4.67
N ILE A 226 12.15 7.82 -5.00
CA ILE A 226 12.63 7.59 -6.38
C ILE A 226 12.05 6.29 -6.92
N GLN A 227 12.20 5.19 -6.19
CA GLN A 227 11.68 3.89 -6.58
C GLN A 227 10.15 3.91 -6.78
N SER A 228 9.42 4.67 -5.95
CA SER A 228 7.98 4.85 -6.12
C SER A 228 7.64 5.59 -7.41
N CYS A 229 8.39 6.63 -7.77
CA CYS A 229 8.18 7.37 -9.02
C CYS A 229 8.54 6.53 -10.24
N GLU A 230 9.64 5.79 -10.20
CA GLU A 230 10.05 4.86 -11.27
C GLU A 230 9.01 3.77 -11.50
N SER A 231 8.47 3.17 -10.44
CA SER A 231 7.41 2.17 -10.54
C SER A 231 6.13 2.73 -11.19
N LYS A 232 5.82 4.01 -10.96
CA LYS A 232 4.68 4.68 -11.61
C LYS A 232 4.93 4.90 -13.09
N ILE A 233 6.14 5.34 -13.47
CA ILE A 233 6.54 5.51 -14.87
C ILE A 233 6.49 4.18 -15.61
N GLU A 234 7.00 3.10 -14.99
CA GLU A 234 6.94 1.76 -15.57
C GLU A 234 5.49 1.30 -15.78
N ALA A 235 4.60 1.58 -14.80
CA ALA A 235 3.17 1.29 -14.93
C ALA A 235 2.53 2.09 -16.09
N ILE A 236 2.87 3.37 -16.26
CA ILE A 236 2.42 4.22 -17.38
C ILE A 236 2.85 3.60 -18.71
N ASN A 237 4.14 3.27 -18.85
CA ASN A 237 4.70 2.70 -20.06
C ASN A 237 4.12 1.31 -20.40
N SER A 238 3.85 0.50 -19.38
CA SER A 238 3.22 -0.81 -19.59
C SER A 238 1.79 -0.72 -20.09
N LEU A 239 1.05 0.32 -19.66
CA LEU A 239 -0.33 0.56 -20.10
C LEU A 239 -0.38 1.11 -21.52
N SER A 240 0.56 1.98 -21.92
CA SER A 240 0.60 2.57 -23.27
C SER A 240 0.97 1.57 -24.37
N ASN A 241 1.72 0.51 -24.02
CA ASN A 241 2.15 -0.51 -24.97
C ASN A 241 1.11 -1.61 -25.23
N GLU A 242 0.07 -1.73 -24.40
CA GLU A 242 -0.97 -2.74 -24.56
C GLU A 242 -2.28 -2.13 -25.12
N LYS A 243 -2.43 -2.16 -26.43
CA LYS A 243 -3.76 -2.02 -27.04
C LYS A 243 -4.56 -3.31 -26.79
N VAL A 244 -5.04 -3.47 -25.57
CA VAL A 244 -5.93 -4.58 -25.21
C VAL A 244 -7.31 -4.24 -25.78
N LEU A 245 -7.87 -5.13 -26.59
CA LEU A 245 -9.28 -5.10 -26.99
C LEU A 245 -10.15 -5.45 -25.76
N VAL A 246 -10.26 -4.49 -24.83
CA VAL A 246 -10.92 -4.70 -23.52
C VAL A 246 -12.38 -5.07 -23.67
N ASP A 247 -13.02 -4.62 -24.74
CA ASP A 247 -14.43 -4.93 -25.03
C ASP A 247 -14.66 -6.41 -25.41
N SER A 248 -13.62 -7.11 -25.83
CA SER A 248 -13.70 -8.56 -26.15
C SER A 248 -13.50 -9.46 -24.93
N ILE A 249 -13.07 -8.92 -23.78
CA ILE A 249 -12.80 -9.69 -22.57
C ILE A 249 -14.12 -10.08 -21.90
N THR A 250 -14.47 -11.36 -22.02
CA THR A 250 -15.66 -11.95 -21.38
C THR A 250 -15.32 -12.82 -20.17
N ASP A 251 -14.09 -13.35 -20.12
CA ASP A 251 -13.66 -14.23 -19.03
C ASP A 251 -13.34 -13.46 -17.75
N ASP A 252 -13.84 -13.96 -16.62
CA ASP A 252 -13.62 -13.32 -15.31
C ASP A 252 -12.16 -13.39 -14.84
N MET A 253 -11.38 -14.37 -15.29
CA MET A 253 -9.96 -14.45 -14.97
C MET A 253 -9.16 -13.36 -15.70
N GLU A 254 -9.44 -13.15 -16.98
CA GLU A 254 -8.81 -12.08 -17.77
C GLU A 254 -9.18 -10.70 -17.20
N ARG A 255 -10.46 -10.49 -16.80
CA ARG A 255 -10.90 -9.28 -16.12
C ARG A 255 -10.16 -9.06 -14.80
N TYR A 256 -10.01 -10.13 -14.01
CA TYR A 256 -9.26 -10.09 -12.75
C TYR A 256 -7.80 -9.69 -12.99
N GLU A 257 -7.13 -10.32 -13.95
CA GLU A 257 -5.72 -10.02 -14.24
C GLU A 257 -5.54 -8.57 -14.70
N LEU A 258 -6.41 -8.08 -15.57
CA LEU A 258 -6.37 -6.70 -16.05
C LEU A 258 -6.64 -5.70 -14.93
N ILE A 259 -7.66 -5.91 -14.10
CA ILE A 259 -7.96 -5.07 -12.94
C ILE A 259 -6.76 -5.00 -11.99
N HIS A 260 -6.16 -6.15 -11.66
CA HIS A 260 -5.01 -6.24 -10.76
C HIS A 260 -3.71 -5.71 -11.37
N LYS A 261 -3.63 -5.61 -12.70
CA LYS A 261 -2.53 -4.96 -13.41
C LYS A 261 -2.61 -3.44 -13.30
N VAL A 262 -3.81 -2.88 -13.34
CA VAL A 262 -4.06 -1.43 -13.45
C VAL A 262 -4.29 -0.77 -12.09
N ILE A 263 -5.05 -1.42 -11.20
CA ILE A 263 -5.42 -0.89 -9.89
C ILE A 263 -4.38 -1.29 -8.83
N ASP A 264 -3.91 -0.31 -8.08
CA ASP A 264 -3.05 -0.53 -6.92
C ASP A 264 -3.89 -0.92 -5.69
N HIS A 265 -4.79 -0.04 -5.27
CA HIS A 265 -5.69 -0.32 -4.15
C HIS A 265 -6.97 0.51 -4.21
N MET A 266 -7.92 0.11 -3.39
CA MET A 266 -9.20 0.79 -3.21
C MET A 266 -9.48 1.00 -1.73
N ILE A 267 -10.08 2.15 -1.36
CA ILE A 267 -10.47 2.46 0.02
C ILE A 267 -11.95 2.84 0.02
N ILE A 268 -12.72 2.26 0.94
CA ILE A 268 -14.14 2.53 1.08
C ILE A 268 -14.38 3.37 2.33
N TYR A 269 -14.71 4.65 2.13
CA TYR A 269 -15.13 5.55 3.20
C TYR A 269 -16.65 5.55 3.32
N GLY A 270 -17.15 5.51 4.53
CA GLY A 270 -18.58 5.59 4.83
C GLY A 270 -18.84 5.06 6.22
N GLU A 271 -19.56 5.82 7.02
CA GLU A 271 -19.96 5.44 8.37
C GLU A 271 -21.41 4.93 8.36
N ASP A 272 -22.34 5.66 8.87
CA ASP A 272 -23.75 5.22 8.97
C ASP A 272 -24.66 5.78 7.88
N SER A 273 -24.13 6.53 6.95
CA SER A 273 -24.93 7.23 5.96
C SER A 273 -25.39 6.35 4.80
N ALA A 274 -26.38 6.82 4.08
CA ALA A 274 -26.82 6.23 2.83
C ALA A 274 -25.76 6.27 1.74
N TYR A 275 -24.74 7.15 1.86
CA TYR A 275 -23.66 7.34 0.89
C TYR A 275 -22.35 6.74 1.39
N SER A 276 -21.60 6.20 0.46
CA SER A 276 -20.22 5.79 0.65
C SER A 276 -19.37 6.40 -0.46
N LEU A 277 -18.10 6.63 -0.17
CA LEU A 277 -17.13 7.05 -1.15
C LEU A 277 -16.12 5.92 -1.34
N VAL A 278 -15.96 5.47 -2.58
CA VAL A 278 -14.92 4.54 -2.95
C VAL A 278 -13.82 5.31 -3.67
N VAL A 279 -12.63 5.27 -3.13
CA VAL A 279 -11.44 5.84 -3.74
C VAL A 279 -10.69 4.72 -4.42
N VAL A 280 -10.59 4.78 -5.74
CA VAL A 280 -9.80 3.86 -6.55
C VAL A 280 -8.47 4.53 -6.85
N THR A 281 -7.37 3.90 -6.47
CA THR A 281 -6.02 4.36 -6.77
C THR A 281 -5.42 3.43 -7.81
N PHE A 282 -5.03 3.99 -8.95
CA PHE A 282 -4.34 3.27 -10.02
C PHE A 282 -2.85 3.19 -9.73
N LYS A 283 -2.16 2.21 -10.30
CA LYS A 283 -0.70 2.07 -10.19
C LYS A 283 0.06 3.27 -10.76
N THR A 284 -0.55 3.98 -11.71
CA THR A 284 -0.04 5.28 -12.21
C THR A 284 -0.05 6.39 -11.15
N GLY A 285 -0.66 6.16 -9.98
CA GLY A 285 -0.85 7.18 -8.94
C GLY A 285 -2.13 8.01 -9.11
N GLN A 286 -2.79 7.91 -10.26
CA GLN A 286 -4.07 8.57 -10.50
C GLN A 286 -5.15 8.04 -9.55
N LYS A 287 -6.04 8.92 -9.10
CA LYS A 287 -7.16 8.55 -8.23
C LYS A 287 -8.49 8.88 -8.89
N VAL A 288 -9.49 8.04 -8.63
CA VAL A 288 -10.87 8.27 -9.05
C VAL A 288 -11.78 8.10 -7.84
N TYR A 289 -12.72 8.99 -7.70
CA TYR A 289 -13.72 8.98 -6.63
C TYR A 289 -15.06 8.49 -7.16
N ILE A 290 -15.63 7.48 -6.49
CA ILE A 290 -16.93 6.91 -6.82
C ILE A 290 -17.86 7.15 -5.64
N GLY A 291 -18.86 8.01 -5.83
CA GLY A 291 -19.96 8.17 -4.89
C GLY A 291 -20.93 7.02 -5.05
N TYR A 292 -21.19 6.29 -3.98
CA TYR A 292 -22.03 5.10 -3.97
C TYR A 292 -23.09 5.16 -2.88
N LYS A 293 -24.34 4.84 -3.21
CA LYS A 293 -25.44 4.73 -2.25
C LYS A 293 -25.78 3.26 -1.99
N SER A 294 -25.92 2.89 -0.72
CA SER A 294 -26.09 1.49 -0.31
C SER A 294 -27.47 0.92 -0.59
N LYS A 295 -28.51 1.75 -0.75
CA LYS A 295 -29.90 1.30 -0.95
C LYS A 295 -30.59 2.09 -2.06
N GLY A 296 -31.33 1.40 -2.92
CA GLY A 296 -32.29 2.00 -3.84
C GLY A 296 -31.71 2.82 -5.01
N TYR A 297 -30.41 2.75 -5.26
CA TYR A 297 -29.77 3.54 -6.29
C TYR A 297 -29.53 2.74 -7.55
N GLN A 298 -29.98 3.31 -8.65
CA GLN A 298 -29.73 2.78 -9.99
C GLN A 298 -28.52 3.45 -10.67
N TYR A 299 -27.83 4.36 -9.96
CA TYR A 299 -26.67 5.06 -10.49
C TYR A 299 -25.59 5.25 -9.42
N TYR A 300 -24.41 5.59 -9.86
CA TYR A 300 -23.28 6.00 -9.06
C TYR A 300 -22.71 7.30 -9.65
N THR A 301 -21.90 8.02 -8.89
CA THR A 301 -21.27 9.26 -9.34
C THR A 301 -19.78 9.04 -9.48
N ILE A 302 -19.19 9.56 -10.55
CA ILE A 302 -17.73 9.56 -10.75
C ILE A 302 -17.26 11.01 -10.73
N PHE A 303 -16.21 11.26 -9.97
CA PHE A 303 -15.51 12.55 -9.97
C PHE A 303 -14.04 12.35 -9.64
N TYR A 304 -13.23 13.34 -9.90
CA TYR A 304 -11.79 13.24 -9.80
C TYR A 304 -11.26 14.19 -8.71
N PRO A 305 -10.25 13.77 -7.94
CA PRO A 305 -9.55 14.68 -7.06
C PRO A 305 -8.81 15.74 -7.87
N SER A 306 -8.61 16.90 -7.25
CA SER A 306 -7.80 18.01 -7.78
C SER A 306 -7.07 18.67 -6.62
N GLN A 307 -6.25 19.67 -6.90
CA GLN A 307 -5.64 20.48 -5.84
C GLN A 307 -6.67 21.14 -4.92
N SER A 308 -7.87 21.44 -5.47
CA SER A 308 -8.98 22.03 -4.71
C SER A 308 -9.98 21.03 -4.14
N VAL A 309 -9.90 19.73 -4.50
CA VAL A 309 -10.88 18.70 -4.10
C VAL A 309 -10.15 17.40 -3.76
N TRP A 310 -10.10 17.04 -2.49
CA TRP A 310 -9.41 15.82 -2.05
C TRP A 310 -10.03 15.20 -0.79
N ILE A 311 -9.56 14.03 -0.40
CA ILE A 311 -9.87 13.39 0.87
C ILE A 311 -8.69 13.54 1.82
N ASP A 312 -8.94 14.10 3.00
CA ASP A 312 -8.04 14.00 4.14
C ASP A 312 -8.14 12.57 4.72
N THR A 313 -7.08 11.80 4.54
CA THR A 313 -7.04 10.39 4.94
C THR A 313 -6.96 10.20 6.45
N GLU A 314 -6.44 11.17 7.20
CA GLU A 314 -6.30 11.14 8.65
C GLU A 314 -7.64 11.49 9.31
N LYS A 315 -8.21 12.60 8.93
CA LYS A 315 -9.49 13.07 9.45
C LYS A 315 -10.68 12.32 8.83
N ARG A 316 -10.49 11.68 7.67
CA ARG A 316 -11.52 10.99 6.88
C ARG A 316 -12.64 11.92 6.45
N LEU A 317 -12.28 13.12 6.07
CA LEU A 317 -13.17 14.17 5.61
C LEU A 317 -12.92 14.49 4.15
N GLY A 318 -13.97 14.91 3.44
CA GLY A 318 -13.84 15.51 2.13
C GLY A 318 -13.44 16.98 2.29
N CYS A 319 -12.39 17.40 1.60
CA CYS A 319 -11.88 18.76 1.64
C CYS A 319 -12.11 19.47 0.32
N ILE A 320 -12.61 20.68 0.36
CA ILE A 320 -12.78 21.54 -0.79
C ILE A 320 -12.13 22.90 -0.48
N MET A 321 -11.17 23.27 -1.32
CA MET A 321 -10.53 24.57 -1.27
C MET A 321 -11.34 25.54 -2.14
N THR A 322 -11.76 26.65 -1.56
CA THR A 322 -12.42 27.73 -2.27
C THR A 322 -11.62 29.01 -2.12
N MET A 323 -11.50 29.78 -3.20
CA MET A 323 -10.95 31.14 -3.15
C MET A 323 -12.06 32.05 -2.61
N LYS A 324 -11.75 32.82 -1.59
CA LYS A 324 -12.66 33.85 -1.07
C LYS A 324 -12.20 35.18 -1.60
N ASP A 325 -13.05 35.89 -2.30
CA ASP A 325 -12.83 37.29 -2.58
C ASP A 325 -12.82 38.04 -1.25
N SER A 326 -11.66 38.50 -0.82
CA SER A 326 -11.59 39.43 0.29
C SER A 326 -12.22 40.75 -0.15
N LYS A 327 -13.27 41.16 0.51
CA LYS A 327 -13.93 42.46 0.30
C LYS A 327 -13.09 43.66 0.73
N SER A 328 -11.82 43.48 1.04
CA SER A 328 -10.88 44.53 1.38
C SER A 328 -10.05 44.91 0.13
N LEU A 329 -9.83 46.21 -0.06
CA LEU A 329 -9.15 46.86 -1.21
C LEU A 329 -7.71 46.36 -1.45
N GLU A 330 -7.19 45.43 -0.70
CA GLU A 330 -5.90 44.76 -0.94
C GLU A 330 -6.17 43.38 -1.53
N LEU A 331 -5.65 43.15 -2.74
CA LEU A 331 -5.72 41.91 -3.54
C LEU A 331 -5.02 40.70 -2.88
N SER A 332 -5.43 40.32 -1.69
CA SER A 332 -5.00 39.08 -1.07
C SER A 332 -6.11 38.02 -1.19
N LEU A 333 -5.96 37.11 -2.15
CA LEU A 333 -6.79 35.92 -2.29
C LEU A 333 -6.51 34.97 -1.10
N GLU A 334 -7.37 34.97 -0.09
CA GLU A 334 -7.32 33.98 0.97
C GLU A 334 -7.92 32.66 0.50
N THR A 335 -7.11 31.61 0.53
CA THR A 335 -7.59 30.23 0.27
C THR A 335 -8.21 29.65 1.54
N VAL A 336 -9.50 29.34 1.50
CA VAL A 336 -10.20 28.72 2.62
C VAL A 336 -10.52 27.27 2.29
N THR A 337 -10.00 26.34 3.12
CA THR A 337 -10.34 24.92 3.03
C THR A 337 -11.56 24.62 3.89
N LYS A 338 -12.62 24.10 3.27
CA LYS A 338 -13.82 23.61 3.95
C LYS A 338 -13.78 22.09 4.07
N GLU A 339 -14.04 21.59 5.28
CA GLU A 339 -14.10 20.17 5.59
C GLU A 339 -15.56 19.71 5.64
N TYR A 340 -15.84 18.55 5.04
CA TYR A 340 -17.17 17.97 4.93
C TYR A 340 -17.17 16.51 5.37
N SER A 341 -18.25 16.06 6.00
CA SER A 341 -18.48 14.62 6.17
C SER A 341 -18.54 13.93 4.80
N ILE A 342 -18.19 12.66 4.75
CA ILE A 342 -18.19 11.88 3.49
C ILE A 342 -19.55 11.94 2.80
N THR A 343 -20.64 11.90 3.57
CA THR A 343 -22.00 12.00 3.01
C THR A 343 -22.27 13.36 2.35
N ALA A 344 -21.88 14.44 3.01
CA ALA A 344 -22.05 15.79 2.48
C ALA A 344 -21.18 15.99 1.25
N PHE A 345 -19.93 15.54 1.33
CA PHE A 345 -18.97 15.61 0.23
C PHE A 345 -19.47 14.88 -1.03
N VAL A 346 -19.92 13.63 -0.92
CA VAL A 346 -20.46 12.87 -2.06
C VAL A 346 -21.71 13.52 -2.64
N LYS A 347 -22.59 14.06 -1.81
CA LYS A 347 -23.80 14.76 -2.28
C LYS A 347 -23.50 15.99 -3.12
N MET A 348 -22.42 16.71 -2.86
CA MET A 348 -22.03 17.90 -3.65
C MET A 348 -21.66 17.54 -5.08
N PHE A 349 -21.13 16.32 -5.30
CA PHE A 349 -20.78 15.82 -6.63
C PHE A 349 -21.88 14.98 -7.28
N ASP A 350 -23.02 14.79 -6.62
CA ASP A 350 -24.17 14.08 -7.16
C ASP A 350 -24.96 15.00 -8.15
N THR A 351 -24.30 15.40 -9.20
CA THR A 351 -24.88 16.19 -10.30
C THR A 351 -25.23 15.30 -11.49
N PRO A 352 -26.19 15.66 -12.35
CA PRO A 352 -26.51 14.89 -13.55
C PRO A 352 -25.31 14.58 -14.44
N LYS A 353 -24.33 15.49 -14.51
CA LYS A 353 -23.09 15.33 -15.27
C LYS A 353 -22.20 14.20 -14.72
N ASN A 354 -22.18 14.03 -13.41
CA ASN A 354 -21.32 13.05 -12.72
C ASN A 354 -21.99 11.68 -12.56
N ARG A 355 -23.32 11.58 -12.81
CA ARG A 355 -24.06 10.34 -12.68
C ARG A 355 -23.77 9.37 -13.81
N ARG A 356 -23.61 8.11 -13.45
CA ARG A 356 -23.52 6.97 -14.37
C ARG A 356 -24.60 5.96 -13.99
N TYR A 357 -25.28 5.43 -14.97
CA TYR A 357 -26.35 4.47 -14.76
C TYR A 357 -25.86 3.06 -14.97
N TYR A 358 -26.36 2.13 -14.17
CA TYR A 358 -26.14 0.71 -14.46
C TYR A 358 -26.88 0.35 -15.73
N GLU A 359 -26.21 -0.19 -16.70
CA GLU A 359 -26.89 -0.81 -17.83
C GLU A 359 -27.72 -1.99 -17.30
N ASN A 360 -29.04 -1.94 -17.53
CA ASN A 360 -29.93 -3.04 -17.22
C ASN A 360 -29.62 -4.16 -18.24
N GLN A 361 -28.97 -5.21 -17.77
CA GLN A 361 -28.94 -6.52 -18.43
C GLN A 361 -30.01 -7.40 -17.86
#